data_da8e5e06156eaefa411172d991342a4e
#
_entry.id   da8e5e06156eaefa411172d991342a4e
#
_cell.length_a   1.000
_cell.length_b   1.000
_cell.length_c   1.000
_cell.angle_alpha   90.00
_cell.angle_beta   90.00
_cell.angle_gamma   90.00
#
_symmetry.space_group_name_H-M   'P 1'
#
loop_
_entity.id
_entity.type
_entity.pdbx_description
1 polymer ?
#
loop_
_entity_poly.entity_id
_entity_poly.type
_entity_poly.pdbx_seq_one_letter_code
_entity_poly.pdbx_strand_id
1 'polypeptide(L)'
;MLRLFGVPDAAVKEAAGGFSPQWKAEARWKSRGAETLVALSAQNPAGLKKAAQALREKFSADLYGAGETTLAEAAVQELERHDRLLICSDAAAGTLLEARLETIAGAERVFDFGALSYAHPKTGAKIEQQAAAHLPADTTDPVRRALAKAQAARRVVGCDLAAGCAEREGDCVLVLSCKKGCWLRTVPLADRPALWLLDMIRRAACDLPQAAGTGFLPARKAARTAQPGAAPPARRPRRARRVLVVLLVLAVLVALCTAGAWVYTGGNFYALPQRLRSLWTDGLPHSGAVLL
;
A
#
# COMPACT_ATOMS: atom_id res chain seq x y z
N MET A 1 26.03 -4.85 12.17
CA MET A 1 25.55 -5.70 11.07
C MET A 1 24.20 -5.17 10.61
N LEU A 2 23.99 -5.00 9.30
CA LEU A 2 22.71 -4.60 8.71
C LEU A 2 22.09 -5.81 8.03
N ARG A 3 20.74 -5.84 7.98
CA ARG A 3 19.97 -6.93 7.41
C ARG A 3 19.06 -6.40 6.29
N LEU A 4 19.27 -6.89 5.09
CA LEU A 4 18.55 -6.50 3.88
C LEU A 4 17.71 -7.67 3.36
N PHE A 5 16.61 -7.37 2.69
CA PHE A 5 15.79 -8.37 2.04
C PHE A 5 15.47 -7.99 0.59
N GLY A 6 15.66 -8.95 -0.33
CA GLY A 6 15.40 -8.78 -1.76
C GLY A 6 16.46 -7.96 -2.50
N VAL A 7 17.63 -7.76 -1.91
CA VAL A 7 18.74 -7.00 -2.51
C VAL A 7 19.77 -7.96 -3.10
N PRO A 8 20.09 -7.86 -4.41
CA PRO A 8 21.10 -8.69 -5.02
C PRO A 8 22.52 -8.27 -4.58
N ASP A 9 23.45 -9.22 -4.49
CA ASP A 9 24.85 -9.01 -4.11
C ASP A 9 25.54 -7.91 -4.93
N ALA A 10 25.22 -7.82 -6.23
CA ALA A 10 25.77 -6.79 -7.10
C ALA A 10 25.42 -5.37 -6.64
N ALA A 11 24.20 -5.15 -6.14
CA ALA A 11 23.77 -3.85 -5.63
C ALA A 11 24.48 -3.49 -4.32
N VAL A 12 24.72 -4.47 -3.44
CA VAL A 12 25.50 -4.27 -2.21
C VAL A 12 26.94 -3.95 -2.53
N LYS A 13 27.55 -4.67 -3.50
CA LYS A 13 28.92 -4.42 -3.99
C LYS A 13 29.05 -3.00 -4.56
N GLU A 14 28.11 -2.58 -5.40
CA GLU A 14 28.08 -1.22 -5.96
C GLU A 14 28.00 -0.15 -4.86
N ALA A 15 27.09 -0.33 -3.89
CA ALA A 15 26.92 0.61 -2.79
C ALA A 15 28.17 0.70 -1.90
N ALA A 16 28.82 -0.44 -1.62
CA ALA A 16 30.07 -0.48 -0.87
C ALA A 16 31.25 0.14 -1.65
N GLY A 17 31.29 -0.03 -2.97
CA GLY A 17 32.26 0.61 -3.85
C GLY A 17 32.14 2.14 -3.91
N GLY A 18 30.97 2.68 -3.58
CA GLY A 18 30.72 4.10 -3.46
C GLY A 18 31.17 4.74 -2.14
N PHE A 19 31.77 4.00 -1.21
CA PHE A 19 32.25 4.57 0.05
C PHE A 19 33.40 5.53 -0.19
N SER A 20 33.35 6.68 0.46
CA SER A 20 34.47 7.65 0.40
C SER A 20 35.73 7.04 1.00
N PRO A 21 36.91 7.14 0.35
CA PRO A 21 38.17 6.67 0.89
C PRO A 21 38.50 7.26 2.29
N GLN A 22 38.02 8.46 2.57
CA GLN A 22 38.22 9.11 3.87
C GLN A 22 37.52 8.39 5.02
N TRP A 23 36.47 7.58 4.73
CA TRP A 23 35.76 6.82 5.76
C TRP A 23 36.58 5.62 6.25
N LYS A 24 37.54 5.14 5.44
CA LYS A 24 38.32 3.93 5.72
C LYS A 24 37.42 2.79 6.20
N ALA A 25 36.27 2.63 5.54
CA ALA A 25 35.25 1.67 5.86
C ALA A 25 35.18 0.58 4.79
N GLU A 26 34.91 -0.63 5.22
CA GLU A 26 34.73 -1.81 4.39
C GLU A 26 33.40 -2.46 4.69
N ALA A 27 32.78 -3.03 3.67
CA ALA A 27 31.56 -3.85 3.81
C ALA A 27 31.91 -5.29 3.39
N ARG A 28 31.46 -6.24 4.19
CA ARG A 28 31.46 -7.68 3.85
C ARG A 28 30.02 -8.14 3.93
N TRP A 29 29.58 -8.97 3.02
CA TRP A 29 28.20 -9.45 3.00
C TRP A 29 28.13 -10.94 2.71
N LYS A 30 27.02 -11.52 3.14
CA LYS A 30 26.67 -12.92 2.89
C LYS A 30 25.18 -13.00 2.62
N SER A 31 24.82 -13.54 1.47
CA SER A 31 23.42 -13.75 1.10
C SER A 31 23.00 -15.20 1.33
N ARG A 32 21.76 -15.39 1.73
CA ARG A 32 21.10 -16.68 1.89
C ARG A 32 19.69 -16.60 1.36
N GLY A 33 19.48 -16.97 0.11
CA GLY A 33 18.25 -16.69 -0.61
C GLY A 33 18.08 -15.18 -0.80
N ALA A 34 16.92 -14.64 -0.41
CA ALA A 34 16.64 -13.22 -0.52
C ALA A 34 17.18 -12.36 0.65
N GLU A 35 17.68 -12.98 1.71
CA GLU A 35 18.28 -12.26 2.85
C GLU A 35 19.77 -11.99 2.62
N THR A 36 20.19 -10.75 2.85
CA THR A 36 21.59 -10.34 2.78
C THR A 36 22.02 -9.69 4.08
N LEU A 37 23.05 -10.26 4.71
CA LEU A 37 23.66 -9.73 5.92
C LEU A 37 24.89 -8.91 5.53
N VAL A 38 24.95 -7.64 5.95
CA VAL A 38 26.07 -6.75 5.65
C VAL A 38 26.78 -6.36 6.94
N ALA A 39 28.01 -6.83 7.10
CA ALA A 39 28.90 -6.42 8.17
C ALA A 39 29.73 -5.23 7.71
N LEU A 40 29.77 -4.18 8.53
CA LEU A 40 30.58 -3.01 8.31
C LEU A 40 31.72 -2.97 9.31
N SER A 41 32.90 -2.62 8.83
CA SER A 41 34.07 -2.30 9.64
C SER A 41 34.69 -0.98 9.18
N ALA A 42 35.31 -0.24 10.08
CA ALA A 42 36.07 0.97 9.74
C ALA A 42 37.16 1.22 10.76
N GLN A 43 38.19 1.98 10.37
CA GLN A 43 39.30 2.34 11.26
C GLN A 43 38.88 3.33 12.36
N ASN A 44 37.79 4.04 12.17
CA ASN A 44 37.28 5.00 13.14
C ASN A 44 35.73 4.97 13.21
N PRO A 45 35.12 5.32 14.37
CA PRO A 45 33.67 5.29 14.55
C PRO A 45 32.89 6.24 13.62
N ALA A 46 33.50 7.37 13.24
CA ALA A 46 32.86 8.34 12.34
C ALA A 46 32.71 7.79 10.92
N GLY A 47 33.74 7.12 10.41
CA GLY A 47 33.70 6.41 9.12
C GLY A 47 32.68 5.29 9.12
N LEU A 48 32.63 4.49 10.20
CA LEU A 48 31.64 3.45 10.36
C LEU A 48 30.20 4.00 10.33
N LYS A 49 29.96 5.11 11.05
CA LYS A 49 28.64 5.77 11.07
C LYS A 49 28.24 6.27 9.68
N LYS A 50 29.16 6.91 8.94
CA LYS A 50 28.91 7.39 7.58
C LYS A 50 28.62 6.25 6.60
N ALA A 51 29.41 5.18 6.63
CA ALA A 51 29.18 3.99 5.80
C ALA A 51 27.83 3.32 6.10
N ALA A 52 27.47 3.19 7.38
CA ALA A 52 26.19 2.66 7.79
C ALA A 52 25.02 3.55 7.33
N GLN A 53 25.19 4.87 7.42
CA GLN A 53 24.17 5.83 6.96
C GLN A 53 23.98 5.74 5.44
N ALA A 54 25.04 5.69 4.66
CA ALA A 54 24.99 5.56 3.20
C ALA A 54 24.22 4.30 2.76
N LEU A 55 24.47 3.15 3.42
CA LEU A 55 23.71 1.93 3.14
C LEU A 55 22.25 2.02 3.56
N ARG A 56 21.94 2.66 4.70
CA ARG A 56 20.57 2.87 5.15
C ARG A 56 19.78 3.77 4.19
N GLU A 57 20.40 4.79 3.64
CA GLU A 57 19.78 5.67 2.64
C GLU A 57 19.58 4.93 1.31
N LYS A 58 20.60 4.24 0.81
CA LYS A 58 20.52 3.50 -0.45
C LYS A 58 19.46 2.40 -0.42
N PHE A 59 19.36 1.65 0.68
CA PHE A 59 18.48 0.49 0.84
C PHE A 59 17.34 0.74 1.84
N SER A 60 16.86 1.96 1.96
CA SER A 60 15.88 2.35 2.99
C SER A 60 14.61 1.49 3.02
N ALA A 61 14.11 1.05 1.86
CA ALA A 61 12.95 0.16 1.78
C ALA A 61 13.30 -1.31 2.01
N ASP A 62 14.53 -1.71 1.71
CA ASP A 62 15.01 -3.09 1.73
C ASP A 62 15.64 -3.46 3.07
N LEU A 63 16.07 -2.47 3.84
CA LEU A 63 16.64 -2.64 5.18
C LEU A 63 15.50 -2.96 6.17
N TYR A 64 15.52 -4.16 6.74
CA TYR A 64 14.50 -4.56 7.70
C TYR A 64 15.02 -4.60 9.16
N GLY A 65 16.33 -4.60 9.37
CA GLY A 65 16.86 -4.69 10.73
C GLY A 65 18.36 -4.52 10.84
N ALA A 66 18.83 -4.64 12.07
CA ALA A 66 20.24 -4.64 12.42
C ALA A 66 20.50 -5.67 13.53
N GLY A 67 21.77 -6.13 13.65
CA GLY A 67 22.13 -7.14 14.65
C GLY A 67 21.44 -8.48 14.40
N GLU A 68 20.70 -8.96 15.40
CA GLU A 68 20.02 -10.26 15.37
C GLU A 68 18.53 -10.18 15.00
N THR A 69 18.00 -8.97 14.71
CA THR A 69 16.59 -8.78 14.37
C THR A 69 16.18 -9.67 13.21
N THR A 70 15.18 -10.51 13.41
CA THR A 70 14.59 -11.34 12.36
C THR A 70 13.59 -10.56 11.51
N LEU A 71 13.30 -11.07 10.31
CA LEU A 71 12.27 -10.44 9.46
C LEU A 71 10.87 -10.54 10.05
N ALA A 72 10.59 -11.58 10.83
CA ALA A 72 9.32 -11.75 11.54
C ALA A 72 9.17 -10.69 12.66
N GLU A 73 10.19 -10.49 13.48
CA GLU A 73 10.21 -9.42 14.49
C GLU A 73 10.04 -8.04 13.83
N ALA A 74 10.74 -7.78 12.74
CA ALA A 74 10.61 -6.52 12.02
C ALA A 74 9.19 -6.31 11.46
N ALA A 75 8.55 -7.36 10.96
CA ALA A 75 7.17 -7.28 10.49
C ALA A 75 6.18 -6.98 11.62
N VAL A 76 6.30 -7.65 12.78
CA VAL A 76 5.47 -7.40 13.96
C VAL A 76 5.68 -5.98 14.47
N GLN A 77 6.93 -5.53 14.60
CA GLN A 77 7.24 -4.17 15.06
C GLN A 77 6.64 -3.08 14.15
N GLU A 78 6.67 -3.29 12.83
CA GLU A 78 6.06 -2.32 11.91
C GLU A 78 4.53 -2.37 11.94
N LEU A 79 3.92 -3.54 12.12
CA LEU A 79 2.48 -3.66 12.33
C LEU A 79 2.05 -2.94 13.63
N GLU A 80 2.76 -3.14 14.75
CA GLU A 80 2.50 -2.46 16.01
C GLU A 80 2.69 -0.93 15.90
N ARG A 81 3.81 -0.49 15.32
CA ARG A 81 4.12 0.94 15.16
C ARG A 81 3.05 1.71 14.39
N HIS A 82 2.43 1.04 13.42
CA HIS A 82 1.43 1.64 12.54
C HIS A 82 -0.01 1.24 12.89
N ASP A 83 -0.21 0.56 14.01
CA ASP A 83 -1.53 0.08 14.48
C ASP A 83 -2.29 -0.66 13.37
N ARG A 84 -1.64 -1.69 12.79
CA ARG A 84 -2.16 -2.47 11.67
C ARG A 84 -2.49 -3.88 12.08
N LEU A 85 -3.73 -4.31 11.85
CA LEU A 85 -4.15 -5.69 12.03
C LEU A 85 -3.93 -6.51 10.76
N LEU A 86 -3.19 -7.60 10.91
CA LEU A 86 -2.97 -8.62 9.88
C LEU A 86 -3.81 -9.86 10.17
N ILE A 87 -4.45 -10.41 9.15
CA ILE A 87 -5.10 -11.72 9.19
C ILE A 87 -4.64 -12.61 8.03
N CYS A 88 -4.88 -13.92 8.13
CA CYS A 88 -4.81 -14.83 7.00
C CYS A 88 -6.21 -15.09 6.42
N SER A 89 -6.31 -15.19 5.11
CA SER A 89 -7.57 -15.49 4.41
C SER A 89 -7.85 -16.99 4.27
N ASP A 90 -6.82 -17.80 4.49
CA ASP A 90 -6.84 -19.26 4.32
C ASP A 90 -5.76 -19.93 5.18
N ALA A 91 -5.93 -21.23 5.42
CA ALA A 91 -5.01 -22.02 6.23
C ALA A 91 -3.60 -22.12 5.63
N ALA A 92 -3.46 -22.05 4.30
CA ALA A 92 -2.15 -22.11 3.66
C ALA A 92 -1.28 -20.90 4.04
N ALA A 93 -1.88 -19.70 4.01
CA ALA A 93 -1.20 -18.50 4.51
C ALA A 93 -0.95 -18.56 6.04
N GLY A 94 -1.91 -19.10 6.82
CA GLY A 94 -1.74 -19.36 8.25
C GLY A 94 -0.50 -20.22 8.52
N THR A 95 -0.39 -21.37 7.89
CA THR A 95 0.77 -22.27 8.03
C THR A 95 2.12 -21.59 7.72
N LEU A 96 2.15 -20.64 6.78
CA LEU A 96 3.38 -19.91 6.46
C LEU A 96 3.79 -18.93 7.55
N LEU A 97 2.84 -18.34 8.29
CA LEU A 97 3.09 -17.23 9.21
C LEU A 97 3.04 -17.63 10.68
N GLU A 98 2.07 -18.44 11.10
CA GLU A 98 1.77 -18.71 12.51
C GLU A 98 2.98 -19.22 13.28
N ALA A 99 3.61 -20.31 12.81
CA ALA A 99 4.78 -20.87 13.46
C ALA A 99 6.00 -19.92 13.57
N ARG A 100 6.00 -18.84 12.79
CA ARG A 100 7.06 -17.82 12.81
C ARG A 100 6.73 -16.63 13.70
N LEU A 101 5.45 -16.38 13.91
CA LEU A 101 4.96 -15.23 14.67
C LEU A 101 4.61 -15.58 16.09
N GLU A 102 4.21 -16.83 16.40
CA GLU A 102 3.79 -17.27 17.73
C GLU A 102 4.85 -17.08 18.83
N THR A 103 6.13 -17.11 18.46
CA THR A 103 7.25 -16.93 19.40
C THR A 103 7.65 -15.46 19.60
N ILE A 104 7.02 -14.54 18.87
CA ILE A 104 7.38 -13.11 18.90
C ILE A 104 6.44 -12.37 19.84
N ALA A 105 7.02 -11.73 20.84
CA ALA A 105 6.27 -10.94 21.81
C ALA A 105 5.48 -9.82 21.09
N GLY A 106 4.19 -9.70 21.38
CA GLY A 106 3.31 -8.70 20.80
C GLY A 106 2.62 -9.13 19.51
N ALA A 107 3.02 -10.26 18.91
CA ALA A 107 2.39 -10.72 17.66
C ALA A 107 0.87 -10.90 17.80
N GLU A 108 0.39 -11.34 18.96
CA GLU A 108 -1.03 -11.54 19.26
C GLU A 108 -1.87 -10.25 19.22
N ARG A 109 -1.22 -9.08 19.30
CA ARG A 109 -1.91 -7.78 19.22
C ARG A 109 -2.17 -7.33 17.80
N VAL A 110 -1.36 -7.80 16.86
CA VAL A 110 -1.35 -7.33 15.47
C VAL A 110 -1.59 -8.43 14.44
N PHE A 111 -1.61 -9.69 14.87
CA PHE A 111 -1.86 -10.84 14.02
C PHE A 111 -2.96 -11.73 14.60
N ASP A 112 -3.98 -11.98 13.79
CA ASP A 112 -5.04 -12.94 14.10
C ASP A 112 -4.60 -14.36 13.74
N PHE A 113 -4.33 -15.17 14.72
CA PHE A 113 -3.98 -16.59 14.55
C PHE A 113 -5.17 -17.45 14.09
N GLY A 114 -5.94 -16.98 13.13
CA GLY A 114 -7.10 -17.65 12.55
C GLY A 114 -8.41 -17.48 13.32
N ALA A 115 -8.36 -16.98 14.57
CA ALA A 115 -9.51 -16.95 15.47
C ALA A 115 -10.66 -16.06 14.97
N LEU A 116 -10.38 -14.96 14.30
CA LEU A 116 -11.36 -14.04 13.73
C LEU A 116 -11.58 -14.25 12.21
N SER A 117 -10.79 -15.10 11.56
CA SER A 117 -10.74 -15.21 10.11
C SER A 117 -11.08 -16.62 9.61
N TYR A 118 -10.15 -17.30 8.97
CA TYR A 118 -10.40 -18.56 8.26
C TYR A 118 -10.77 -19.73 9.18
N ALA A 119 -10.24 -19.79 10.41
CA ALA A 119 -10.54 -20.86 11.35
C ALA A 119 -11.89 -20.67 12.09
N HIS A 120 -12.44 -19.45 12.11
CA HIS A 120 -13.75 -19.21 12.71
C HIS A 120 -14.88 -19.63 11.75
N PRO A 121 -15.74 -20.61 12.08
CA PRO A 121 -16.68 -21.21 11.13
C PRO A 121 -17.60 -20.23 10.42
N LYS A 122 -18.22 -19.31 11.18
CA LYS A 122 -19.16 -18.32 10.61
C LYS A 122 -18.44 -17.27 9.76
N THR A 123 -17.28 -16.81 10.21
CA THR A 123 -16.49 -15.81 9.47
C THR A 123 -15.88 -16.41 8.24
N GLY A 124 -15.32 -17.61 8.34
CA GLY A 124 -14.78 -18.36 7.19
C GLY A 124 -15.83 -18.59 6.11
N ALA A 125 -17.03 -19.06 6.48
CA ALA A 125 -18.14 -19.21 5.54
C ALA A 125 -18.54 -17.90 4.86
N LYS A 126 -18.56 -16.78 5.60
CA LYS A 126 -18.86 -15.44 5.03
C LYS A 126 -17.76 -14.97 4.08
N ILE A 127 -16.49 -15.24 4.40
CA ILE A 127 -15.36 -14.95 3.51
C ILE A 127 -15.50 -15.73 2.20
N GLU A 128 -15.77 -17.04 2.26
CA GLU A 128 -15.98 -17.88 1.09
C GLU A 128 -17.15 -17.38 0.23
N GLN A 129 -18.28 -17.08 0.84
CA GLN A 129 -19.46 -16.56 0.16
C GLN A 129 -19.15 -15.23 -0.57
N GLN A 130 -18.47 -14.29 0.11
CA GLN A 130 -18.12 -13.02 -0.51
C GLN A 130 -17.05 -13.17 -1.60
N ALA A 131 -16.10 -14.09 -1.43
CA ALA A 131 -15.11 -14.38 -2.46
C ALA A 131 -15.78 -14.95 -3.71
N ALA A 132 -16.68 -15.92 -3.55
CA ALA A 132 -17.42 -16.54 -4.65
C ALA A 132 -18.27 -15.52 -5.42
N ALA A 133 -18.92 -14.58 -4.74
CA ALA A 133 -19.72 -13.52 -5.39
C ALA A 133 -18.92 -12.60 -6.33
N HIS A 134 -17.59 -12.56 -6.19
CA HIS A 134 -16.70 -11.73 -7.02
C HIS A 134 -15.97 -12.53 -8.11
N LEU A 135 -16.22 -13.83 -8.20
CA LEU A 135 -15.60 -14.74 -9.17
C LEU A 135 -16.65 -15.25 -10.16
N PRO A 136 -16.30 -15.46 -11.43
CA PRO A 136 -17.10 -16.29 -12.32
C PRO A 136 -17.38 -17.68 -11.70
N ALA A 137 -18.58 -18.22 -11.91
CA ALA A 137 -19.04 -19.46 -11.27
C ALA A 137 -18.13 -20.69 -11.57
N ASP A 138 -17.47 -20.69 -12.71
CA ASP A 138 -16.58 -21.74 -13.22
C ASP A 138 -15.09 -21.49 -12.93
N THR A 139 -14.76 -20.52 -12.09
CA THR A 139 -13.35 -20.18 -11.79
C THR A 139 -12.67 -21.31 -11.04
N THR A 140 -11.77 -22.01 -11.72
CA THR A 140 -10.90 -23.06 -11.16
C THR A 140 -9.50 -22.54 -10.80
N ASP A 141 -9.12 -21.34 -11.26
CA ASP A 141 -7.79 -20.75 -11.01
C ASP A 141 -7.57 -20.49 -9.51
N PRO A 142 -6.62 -21.20 -8.86
CA PRO A 142 -6.36 -21.08 -7.43
C PRO A 142 -5.87 -19.67 -7.04
N VAL A 143 -5.15 -19.00 -7.93
CA VAL A 143 -4.61 -17.65 -7.68
C VAL A 143 -5.75 -16.62 -7.62
N ARG A 144 -6.71 -16.70 -8.53
CA ARG A 144 -7.90 -15.83 -8.51
C ARG A 144 -8.73 -16.05 -7.26
N ARG A 145 -8.90 -17.32 -6.85
CA ARG A 145 -9.62 -17.66 -5.63
C ARG A 145 -8.92 -17.12 -4.39
N ALA A 146 -7.60 -17.28 -4.25
CA ALA A 146 -6.82 -16.73 -3.14
C ALA A 146 -6.89 -15.19 -3.10
N LEU A 147 -6.81 -14.52 -4.26
CA LEU A 147 -6.96 -13.07 -4.35
C LEU A 147 -8.34 -12.60 -3.90
N ALA A 148 -9.41 -13.25 -4.35
CA ALA A 148 -10.78 -12.93 -3.96
C ALA A 148 -11.00 -13.17 -2.46
N LYS A 149 -10.47 -14.28 -1.91
CA LYS A 149 -10.52 -14.59 -0.47
C LYS A 149 -9.80 -13.54 0.37
N ALA A 150 -8.58 -13.15 0.01
CA ALA A 150 -7.83 -12.14 0.74
C ALA A 150 -8.57 -10.77 0.73
N GLN A 151 -9.17 -10.40 -0.39
CA GLN A 151 -10.00 -9.18 -0.48
C GLN A 151 -11.28 -9.28 0.35
N ALA A 152 -11.95 -10.44 0.32
CA ALA A 152 -13.16 -10.69 1.10
C ALA A 152 -12.85 -10.72 2.60
N ALA A 153 -11.80 -11.44 3.02
CA ALA A 153 -11.36 -11.55 4.40
C ALA A 153 -11.07 -10.17 5.01
N ARG A 154 -10.33 -9.33 4.28
CA ARG A 154 -10.05 -7.97 4.73
C ARG A 154 -11.32 -7.15 4.97
N ARG A 155 -12.33 -7.29 4.11
CA ARG A 155 -13.60 -6.55 4.24
C ARG A 155 -14.50 -7.13 5.33
N VAL A 156 -14.58 -8.46 5.43
CA VAL A 156 -15.45 -9.17 6.39
C VAL A 156 -14.99 -8.95 7.82
N VAL A 157 -13.68 -9.02 8.05
CA VAL A 157 -13.07 -8.83 9.40
C VAL A 157 -12.85 -7.35 9.69
N GLY A 158 -12.67 -6.51 8.67
CA GLY A 158 -12.38 -5.09 8.86
C GLY A 158 -10.92 -4.81 9.20
N CYS A 159 -10.00 -5.71 8.84
CA CYS A 159 -8.57 -5.57 9.12
C CYS A 159 -7.85 -4.69 8.07
N ASP A 160 -6.60 -4.32 8.37
CA ASP A 160 -5.77 -3.52 7.48
C ASP A 160 -5.12 -4.34 6.37
N LEU A 161 -4.64 -5.54 6.72
CA LEU A 161 -3.95 -6.46 5.83
C LEU A 161 -4.56 -7.85 5.90
N ALA A 162 -4.74 -8.48 4.74
CA ALA A 162 -5.13 -9.89 4.65
C ALA A 162 -4.15 -10.62 3.73
N ALA A 163 -3.49 -11.63 4.26
CA ALA A 163 -2.58 -12.50 3.54
C ALA A 163 -3.31 -13.74 3.03
N GLY A 164 -2.97 -14.20 1.84
CA GLY A 164 -3.45 -15.44 1.24
C GLY A 164 -2.34 -16.15 0.50
N CYS A 165 -2.52 -17.45 0.24
CA CYS A 165 -1.58 -18.27 -0.49
C CYS A 165 -2.30 -19.20 -1.45
N ALA A 166 -1.69 -19.46 -2.61
CA ALA A 166 -2.10 -20.51 -3.53
C ALA A 166 -0.87 -21.27 -4.02
N GLU A 167 -0.96 -22.58 -4.11
CA GLU A 167 0.07 -23.40 -4.75
C GLU A 167 -0.23 -23.56 -6.23
N ARG A 168 0.81 -23.48 -7.05
CA ARG A 168 0.73 -23.67 -8.49
C ARG A 168 2.03 -24.26 -9.03
N GLU A 169 1.99 -25.47 -9.54
CA GLU A 169 3.10 -26.10 -10.29
C GLU A 169 4.47 -26.05 -9.56
N GLY A 170 4.47 -26.25 -8.24
CA GLY A 170 5.70 -26.19 -7.42
C GLY A 170 6.09 -24.82 -6.92
N ASP A 171 5.32 -23.80 -7.28
CA ASP A 171 5.47 -22.43 -6.78
C ASP A 171 4.39 -22.11 -5.75
N CYS A 172 4.73 -21.23 -4.82
CA CYS A 172 3.79 -20.58 -3.92
C CYS A 172 3.46 -19.18 -4.45
N VAL A 173 2.20 -18.92 -4.74
CA VAL A 173 1.73 -17.59 -5.09
C VAL A 173 1.19 -16.90 -3.84
N LEU A 174 1.95 -15.97 -3.34
CA LEU A 174 1.62 -15.15 -2.19
C LEU A 174 0.69 -14.02 -2.60
N VAL A 175 -0.33 -13.78 -1.79
CA VAL A 175 -1.31 -12.70 -1.99
C VAL A 175 -1.32 -11.82 -0.75
N LEU A 176 -1.27 -10.50 -0.95
CA LEU A 176 -1.46 -9.54 0.13
C LEU A 176 -2.49 -8.49 -0.30
N SER A 177 -3.57 -8.38 0.45
CA SER A 177 -4.61 -7.35 0.26
C SER A 177 -4.51 -6.30 1.34
N CYS A 178 -4.47 -5.02 0.96
CA CYS A 178 -4.54 -3.90 1.88
C CYS A 178 -5.44 -2.78 1.32
N LYS A 179 -5.61 -1.70 2.06
CA LYS A 179 -6.42 -0.53 1.66
C LYS A 179 -5.92 0.12 0.35
N LYS A 180 -4.61 0.08 0.09
CA LYS A 180 -3.99 0.67 -1.12
C LYS A 180 -4.12 -0.22 -2.36
N GLY A 181 -4.35 -1.51 -2.19
CA GLY A 181 -4.47 -2.47 -3.30
C GLY A 181 -4.14 -3.89 -2.88
N CYS A 182 -3.91 -4.72 -3.89
CA CYS A 182 -3.47 -6.09 -3.70
C CYS A 182 -2.17 -6.32 -4.47
N TRP A 183 -1.34 -7.20 -3.94
CA TRP A 183 -0.10 -7.63 -4.57
C TRP A 183 -0.01 -9.14 -4.60
N LEU A 184 0.62 -9.63 -5.64
CA LEU A 184 0.89 -11.04 -5.86
C LEU A 184 2.39 -11.23 -6.05
N ARG A 185 2.93 -12.31 -5.50
CA ARG A 185 4.31 -12.73 -5.71
C ARG A 185 4.37 -14.22 -5.88
N THR A 186 4.90 -14.67 -6.99
CA THR A 186 5.23 -16.08 -7.21
C THR A 186 6.63 -16.36 -6.68
N VAL A 187 6.74 -17.34 -5.80
CA VAL A 187 7.98 -17.74 -5.15
C VAL A 187 8.11 -19.25 -5.23
N PRO A 188 9.23 -19.80 -5.74
CA PRO A 188 9.48 -21.23 -5.65
C PRO A 188 9.39 -21.73 -4.20
N LEU A 189 8.80 -22.89 -3.97
CA LEU A 189 8.66 -23.44 -2.61
C LEU A 189 10.01 -23.56 -1.89
N ALA A 190 11.08 -23.82 -2.65
CA ALA A 190 12.46 -23.88 -2.12
C ALA A 190 12.99 -22.52 -1.61
N ASP A 191 12.43 -21.40 -2.09
CA ASP A 191 12.93 -20.04 -1.82
C ASP A 191 12.28 -19.38 -0.60
N ARG A 192 11.77 -20.17 0.33
CA ARG A 192 11.22 -19.73 1.61
C ARG A 192 10.07 -18.71 1.45
N PRO A 193 8.92 -19.10 0.90
CA PRO A 193 7.79 -18.20 0.64
C PRO A 193 7.35 -17.37 1.86
N ALA A 194 7.46 -17.94 3.06
CA ALA A 194 7.12 -17.24 4.31
C ALA A 194 7.94 -15.97 4.53
N LEU A 195 9.23 -15.95 4.18
CA LEU A 195 10.06 -14.73 4.31
C LEU A 195 9.63 -13.66 3.32
N TRP A 196 9.31 -14.05 2.09
CA TRP A 196 8.76 -13.13 1.10
C TRP A 196 7.43 -12.53 1.54
N LEU A 197 6.55 -13.35 2.14
CA LEU A 197 5.28 -12.86 2.67
C LEU A 197 5.47 -11.88 3.83
N LEU A 198 6.40 -12.17 4.75
CA LEU A 198 6.75 -11.27 5.85
C LEU A 198 7.31 -9.93 5.36
N ASP A 199 8.16 -9.93 4.33
CA ASP A 199 8.66 -8.66 3.75
C ASP A 199 7.53 -7.88 3.05
N MET A 200 6.63 -8.56 2.34
CA MET A 200 5.45 -7.92 1.75
C MET A 200 4.57 -7.27 2.82
N ILE A 201 4.36 -7.95 3.94
CA ILE A 201 3.59 -7.45 5.10
C ILE A 201 4.29 -6.24 5.71
N ARG A 202 5.58 -6.35 6.05
CA ARG A 202 6.38 -5.26 6.61
C ARG A 202 6.31 -4.01 5.75
N ARG A 203 6.55 -4.15 4.44
CA ARG A 203 6.48 -3.01 3.49
C ARG A 203 5.08 -2.42 3.41
N ALA A 204 4.05 -3.25 3.42
CA ALA A 204 2.67 -2.77 3.40
C ALA A 204 2.27 -2.09 4.72
N ALA A 205 2.78 -2.54 5.87
CA ALA A 205 2.53 -1.93 7.17
C ALA A 205 3.07 -0.49 7.26
N CYS A 206 4.29 -0.25 6.74
CA CYS A 206 4.91 1.07 6.74
C CYS A 206 4.79 1.83 5.40
N ASP A 207 3.84 1.43 4.56
CA ASP A 207 3.54 2.09 3.29
C ASP A 207 4.71 2.17 2.29
N LEU A 208 5.71 1.32 2.43
CA LEU A 208 6.86 1.22 1.52
C LEU A 208 6.47 0.55 0.19
N PRO A 209 7.22 0.82 -0.89
CA PRO A 209 7.04 0.11 -2.14
C PRO A 209 7.39 -1.37 -1.95
N GLN A 210 6.61 -2.26 -2.58
CA GLN A 210 6.92 -3.68 -2.60
C GLN A 210 8.22 -3.93 -3.37
N ALA A 211 9.01 -4.91 -2.92
CA ALA A 211 10.26 -5.28 -3.59
C ALA A 211 10.01 -5.60 -5.06
N ALA A 212 10.77 -4.97 -5.96
CA ALA A 212 10.77 -5.32 -7.37
C ALA A 212 11.42 -6.70 -7.58
N GLY A 213 11.23 -7.30 -8.74
CA GLY A 213 11.86 -8.57 -9.10
C GLY A 213 10.92 -9.54 -9.79
N THR A 214 11.44 -10.73 -10.11
CA THR A 214 10.67 -11.80 -10.75
C THR A 214 9.48 -12.21 -9.88
N GLY A 215 8.38 -12.57 -10.51
CA GLY A 215 7.19 -13.06 -9.81
C GLY A 215 6.33 -11.99 -9.13
N PHE A 216 6.77 -10.72 -9.07
CA PHE A 216 5.96 -9.66 -8.47
C PHE A 216 4.99 -9.03 -9.48
N LEU A 217 3.70 -9.05 -9.13
CA LEU A 217 2.63 -8.45 -9.93
C LEU A 217 1.71 -7.61 -9.03
N PRO A 218 1.58 -6.30 -9.30
CA PRO A 218 0.49 -5.53 -8.72
C PRO A 218 -0.84 -6.08 -9.24
N ALA A 219 -1.83 -6.27 -8.37
CA ALA A 219 -3.09 -6.97 -8.68
C ALA A 219 -3.86 -6.42 -9.90
N ARG A 220 -3.70 -5.14 -10.22
CA ARG A 220 -4.27 -4.56 -11.46
C ARG A 220 -3.70 -5.16 -12.75
N LYS A 221 -2.47 -5.70 -12.72
CA LYS A 221 -1.87 -6.43 -13.85
C LYS A 221 -2.25 -7.91 -13.82
N ALA A 222 -2.36 -8.52 -12.63
CA ALA A 222 -2.76 -9.91 -12.45
C ALA A 222 -4.18 -10.19 -12.95
N ALA A 223 -5.12 -9.30 -12.67
CA ALA A 223 -6.49 -9.39 -13.20
C ALA A 223 -6.55 -9.32 -14.75
N ARG A 224 -5.55 -8.71 -15.40
CA ARG A 224 -5.44 -8.64 -16.86
C ARG A 224 -4.78 -9.87 -17.49
N THR A 225 -3.76 -10.44 -16.83
CA THR A 225 -3.07 -11.66 -17.32
C THR A 225 -3.92 -12.92 -17.17
N ALA A 226 -4.91 -12.88 -16.30
CA ALA A 226 -5.79 -14.02 -16.03
C ALA A 226 -7.02 -14.11 -16.95
N GLN A 227 -7.17 -13.23 -17.95
CA GLN A 227 -8.20 -13.32 -19.00
C GLN A 227 -7.54 -13.48 -20.38
N PRO A 228 -7.33 -14.71 -20.87
CA PRO A 228 -7.04 -14.91 -22.28
C PRO A 228 -8.29 -14.47 -23.07
N GLY A 229 -8.17 -13.43 -23.87
CA GLY A 229 -9.19 -13.02 -24.83
C GLY A 229 -10.17 -11.90 -24.43
N ALA A 230 -10.09 -11.32 -23.25
CA ALA A 230 -10.87 -10.13 -22.93
C ALA A 230 -10.24 -8.89 -23.54
N ALA A 231 -10.93 -8.28 -24.49
CA ALA A 231 -10.58 -6.94 -25.01
C ALA A 231 -10.45 -5.97 -23.82
N PRO A 232 -9.45 -5.06 -23.81
CA PRO A 232 -9.28 -4.12 -22.72
C PRO A 232 -10.57 -3.29 -22.59
N PRO A 233 -11.14 -3.16 -21.36
CA PRO A 233 -12.29 -2.29 -21.18
C PRO A 233 -11.90 -0.90 -21.63
N ALA A 234 -12.70 -0.32 -22.53
CA ALA A 234 -12.49 1.01 -23.06
C ALA A 234 -12.22 1.95 -21.88
N ARG A 235 -11.03 2.54 -21.85
CA ARG A 235 -10.66 3.52 -20.82
C ARG A 235 -11.64 4.68 -20.94
N ARG A 236 -12.67 4.73 -20.10
CA ARG A 236 -13.45 5.96 -19.93
C ARG A 236 -12.46 7.05 -19.54
N PRO A 237 -12.27 8.07 -20.38
CA PRO A 237 -11.24 9.05 -20.14
C PRO A 237 -11.54 9.73 -18.79
N ARG A 238 -10.57 9.74 -17.88
CA ARG A 238 -10.68 10.48 -16.60
C ARG A 238 -11.06 11.96 -16.80
N ARG A 239 -10.84 12.48 -18.04
CA ARG A 239 -11.29 13.80 -18.50
C ARG A 239 -12.81 13.94 -18.48
N ALA A 240 -13.58 12.93 -18.92
CA ALA A 240 -15.05 13.00 -18.93
C ALA A 240 -15.65 13.17 -17.55
N ARG A 241 -15.09 12.50 -16.52
CA ARG A 241 -15.57 12.66 -15.12
C ARG A 241 -15.20 14.03 -14.55
N ARG A 242 -14.03 14.58 -14.89
CA ARG A 242 -13.64 15.94 -14.46
C ARG A 242 -14.50 16.99 -15.16
N VAL A 243 -14.76 16.83 -16.45
CA VAL A 243 -15.65 17.72 -17.22
C VAL A 243 -17.08 17.66 -16.65
N LEU A 244 -17.60 16.48 -16.32
CA LEU A 244 -18.93 16.34 -15.73
C LEU A 244 -19.02 17.03 -14.37
N VAL A 245 -18.00 16.87 -13.51
CA VAL A 245 -17.96 17.55 -12.20
C VAL A 245 -17.87 19.07 -12.35
N VAL A 246 -17.07 19.57 -13.28
CA VAL A 246 -16.96 21.01 -13.57
C VAL A 246 -18.29 21.56 -14.09
N LEU A 247 -18.96 20.86 -15.01
CA LEU A 247 -20.29 21.25 -15.50
C LEU A 247 -21.35 21.26 -14.41
N LEU A 248 -21.30 20.29 -13.48
CA LEU A 248 -22.25 20.20 -12.37
C LEU A 248 -22.02 21.34 -11.36
N VAL A 249 -20.77 21.68 -11.06
CA VAL A 249 -20.42 22.83 -10.21
C VAL A 249 -20.86 24.16 -10.87
N LEU A 250 -20.62 24.32 -12.17
CA LEU A 250 -21.07 25.48 -12.93
C LEU A 250 -22.61 25.60 -12.92
N ALA A 251 -23.33 24.51 -13.12
CA ALA A 251 -24.79 24.49 -13.06
C ALA A 251 -25.34 24.92 -11.69
N VAL A 252 -24.69 24.41 -10.58
CA VAL A 252 -25.05 24.81 -9.21
C VAL A 252 -24.78 26.28 -8.98
N LEU A 253 -23.63 26.81 -9.43
CA LEU A 253 -23.32 28.25 -9.31
C LEU A 253 -24.32 29.12 -10.07
N VAL A 254 -24.68 28.75 -11.28
CA VAL A 254 -25.71 29.46 -12.06
C VAL A 254 -27.05 29.44 -11.35
N ALA A 255 -27.46 28.28 -10.80
CA ALA A 255 -28.72 28.15 -10.03
C ALA A 255 -28.69 29.02 -8.77
N LEU A 256 -27.59 29.08 -8.04
CA LEU A 256 -27.44 29.94 -6.87
C LEU A 256 -27.49 31.45 -7.24
N CYS A 257 -26.79 31.82 -8.32
CA CYS A 257 -26.83 33.21 -8.81
C CYS A 257 -28.23 33.63 -9.28
N THR A 258 -28.95 32.74 -10.00
CA THR A 258 -30.35 33.02 -10.43
C THR A 258 -31.32 33.09 -9.27
N ALA A 259 -31.21 32.19 -8.29
CA ALA A 259 -31.99 32.22 -7.06
C ALA A 259 -31.72 33.49 -6.24
N GLY A 260 -30.44 33.85 -6.07
CA GLY A 260 -30.05 35.10 -5.40
C GLY A 260 -30.59 36.33 -6.10
N ALA A 261 -30.47 36.38 -7.42
CA ALA A 261 -31.04 37.48 -8.23
C ALA A 261 -32.57 37.55 -8.11
N TRP A 262 -33.25 36.39 -8.07
CA TRP A 262 -34.71 36.31 -7.92
C TRP A 262 -35.19 36.83 -6.55
N VAL A 263 -34.50 36.44 -5.48
CA VAL A 263 -34.74 36.94 -4.11
C VAL A 263 -34.48 38.45 -4.03
N TYR A 264 -33.34 38.91 -4.59
CA TYR A 264 -32.93 40.31 -4.55
C TYR A 264 -33.91 41.23 -5.34
N THR A 265 -34.44 40.75 -6.44
CA THR A 265 -35.39 41.53 -7.28
C THR A 265 -36.86 41.35 -6.88
N GLY A 266 -37.17 40.54 -5.85
CA GLY A 266 -38.54 40.25 -5.45
C GLY A 266 -39.35 39.58 -6.57
N GLY A 267 -38.71 38.76 -7.40
CA GLY A 267 -39.32 38.02 -8.51
C GLY A 267 -39.40 38.79 -9.84
N ASN A 268 -38.90 40.03 -9.92
CA ASN A 268 -38.94 40.82 -11.14
C ASN A 268 -37.52 41.07 -11.71
N PHE A 269 -37.14 40.24 -12.68
CA PHE A 269 -35.80 40.30 -13.32
C PHE A 269 -35.56 41.57 -14.10
N TYR A 270 -36.57 42.28 -14.56
CA TYR A 270 -36.42 43.55 -15.27
C TYR A 270 -35.91 44.69 -14.38
N ALA A 271 -35.98 44.56 -13.08
CA ALA A 271 -35.45 45.55 -12.11
C ALA A 271 -33.94 45.37 -11.79
N LEU A 272 -33.32 44.26 -12.24
CA LEU A 272 -31.91 43.93 -11.95
C LEU A 272 -30.93 45.02 -12.43
N PRO A 273 -31.01 45.53 -13.69
CA PRO A 273 -30.13 46.53 -14.17
C PRO A 273 -30.23 47.86 -13.43
N GLN A 274 -31.42 48.22 -12.97
CA GLN A 274 -31.65 49.45 -12.23
C GLN A 274 -31.13 49.39 -10.79
N ARG A 275 -31.31 48.23 -10.12
CA ARG A 275 -30.80 48.01 -8.76
C ARG A 275 -29.26 47.84 -8.71
N LEU A 276 -28.65 47.29 -9.73
CA LEU A 276 -27.20 47.23 -9.84
C LEU A 276 -26.60 48.61 -10.08
N ARG A 277 -27.28 49.49 -10.81
CA ARG A 277 -26.83 50.86 -11.01
C ARG A 277 -26.89 51.68 -9.73
N SER A 278 -27.92 51.51 -8.86
CA SER A 278 -28.00 52.20 -7.60
C SER A 278 -26.86 51.80 -6.61
N LEU A 279 -26.49 50.52 -6.58
CA LEU A 279 -25.38 50.05 -5.77
C LEU A 279 -24.00 50.65 -6.19
N TRP A 280 -23.89 50.97 -7.48
CA TRP A 280 -22.65 51.61 -8.00
C TRP A 280 -22.60 53.13 -7.72
N THR A 281 -23.77 53.77 -7.65
CA THR A 281 -23.87 55.22 -7.37
C THR A 281 -23.87 55.55 -5.89
N ASP A 282 -24.42 54.67 -5.05
CA ASP A 282 -24.54 54.90 -3.58
C ASP A 282 -23.38 54.34 -2.76
N GLY A 283 -22.42 53.64 -3.41
CA GLY A 283 -21.32 52.89 -2.77
C GLY A 283 -20.01 53.68 -2.57
N LEU A 284 -19.93 54.95 -2.92
CA LEU A 284 -18.71 55.76 -2.67
C LEU A 284 -18.92 56.70 -1.44
N PRO A 285 -18.31 56.43 -0.31
CA PRO A 285 -18.29 57.43 0.79
C PRO A 285 -17.48 58.63 0.31
N HIS A 286 -18.13 59.78 0.18
CA HIS A 286 -17.46 61.05 0.05
C HIS A 286 -16.69 61.30 1.36
N SER A 287 -15.37 61.12 1.32
CA SER A 287 -14.48 61.61 2.36
C SER A 287 -14.46 63.14 2.31
N GLY A 288 -15.36 63.76 3.06
CA GLY A 288 -15.29 65.16 3.37
C GLY A 288 -14.10 65.41 4.30
N ALA A 289 -13.06 66.03 3.79
CA ALA A 289 -12.04 66.63 4.59
C ALA A 289 -12.64 67.81 5.38
N VAL A 290 -12.63 67.74 6.70
CA VAL A 290 -12.81 68.89 7.56
C VAL A 290 -11.42 69.30 8.04
N LEU A 291 -10.94 70.44 7.49
CA LEU A 291 -9.92 71.28 8.08
C LEU A 291 -10.54 72.00 9.26
N LEU A 292 -10.00 71.81 10.46
CA LEU A 292 -9.65 72.89 11.45
C LEU A 292 -8.76 72.25 12.52
#